data_61a681b1df88c4955af1f239b40fd161
#
_entry.id   61a681b1df88c4955af1f239b40fd161
#
_cell.length_a   1.000
_cell.length_b   1.000
_cell.length_c   1.000
_cell.angle_alpha   90.00
_cell.angle_beta   90.00
_cell.angle_gamma   90.00
#
_symmetry.space_group_name_H-M   'P 1'
#
loop_
_entity.id
_entity.type
_entity.pdbx_description
1 polymer ?
#
loop_
_entity_poly.entity_id
_entity_poly.type
_entity_poly.pdbx_seq_one_letter_code
_entity_poly.pdbx_strand_id
1 'polypeptide(L)'
;MYINDIHILYYFFIGLLGMCVGQFLDFANNKLQNHEHVICKEFFNEYIPNIKINFRNVIVMGAIYVALLYFIGWNVNLIKYLILSPMFVSAFIIDYREQIIPDRLTLTIFEVGCVFAFIQGFASINLFYDKLLGMCAGAGIFMLI
;
A
#
# COMPACT_ATOMS: atom_id res chain seq x y z
N MET A 1 13.45 25.00 6.60
CA MET A 1 13.14 24.24 7.83
C MET A 1 13.23 22.75 7.49
N TYR A 2 14.06 22.00 8.21
CA TYR A 2 14.31 20.58 7.97
C TYR A 2 13.83 19.78 9.17
N ILE A 3 13.26 18.59 8.90
CA ILE A 3 12.87 17.60 9.90
C ILE A 3 13.53 16.27 9.47
N ASN A 4 14.34 15.65 10.33
CA ASN A 4 15.14 14.45 10.01
C ASN A 4 15.93 14.61 8.69
N ASP A 5 16.65 15.73 8.51
CA ASP A 5 17.42 16.08 7.31
C ASP A 5 16.61 16.20 6.01
N ILE A 6 15.27 16.13 6.09
CA ILE A 6 14.36 16.25 4.97
C ILE A 6 13.67 17.63 5.02
N HIS A 7 13.64 18.33 3.89
CA HIS A 7 12.96 19.61 3.81
C HIS A 7 11.45 19.43 3.99
N ILE A 8 10.80 20.31 4.77
CA ILE A 8 9.36 20.23 5.11
C ILE A 8 8.44 20.14 3.89
N LEU A 9 8.90 20.66 2.76
CA LEU A 9 8.19 20.65 1.48
C LEU A 9 7.92 19.22 0.97
N TYR A 10 8.85 18.27 1.23
CA TYR A 10 8.66 16.87 0.86
C TYR A 10 7.56 16.19 1.68
N TYR A 11 7.44 16.52 2.96
CA TYR A 11 6.33 16.04 3.80
C TYR A 11 4.98 16.50 3.26
N PHE A 12 4.90 17.75 2.80
CA PHE A 12 3.69 18.29 2.20
C PHE A 12 3.33 17.53 0.90
N PHE A 13 4.29 17.36 -0.02
CA PHE A 13 4.05 16.64 -1.27
C PHE A 13 3.65 15.17 -1.06
N ILE A 14 4.35 14.46 -0.17
CA ILE A 14 4.05 13.06 0.12
C ILE A 14 2.69 12.94 0.83
N GLY A 15 2.36 13.85 1.73
CA GLY A 15 1.03 13.90 2.34
C GLY A 15 -0.08 14.13 1.32
N LEU A 16 0.14 15.02 0.35
CA LEU A 16 -0.81 15.28 -0.74
C LEU A 16 -0.98 14.06 -1.65
N LEU A 17 0.11 13.36 -1.97
CA LEU A 17 0.04 12.07 -2.69
C LEU A 17 -0.76 11.04 -1.90
N GLY A 18 -0.56 10.94 -0.59
CA GLY A 18 -1.32 10.04 0.27
C GLY A 18 -2.82 10.35 0.26
N MET A 19 -3.20 11.64 0.25
CA MET A 19 -4.59 12.06 0.15
C MET A 19 -5.21 11.64 -1.20
N CYS A 20 -4.49 11.82 -2.31
CA CYS A 20 -4.95 11.38 -3.63
C CYS A 20 -5.17 9.86 -3.68
N VAL A 21 -4.23 9.08 -3.12
CA VAL A 21 -4.36 7.62 -3.04
C VAL A 21 -5.52 7.23 -2.13
N GLY A 22 -5.72 7.92 -1.00
CA GLY A 22 -6.84 7.69 -0.08
C GLY A 22 -8.21 7.90 -0.73
N GLN A 23 -8.32 8.87 -1.63
CA GLN A 23 -9.54 9.10 -2.40
C GLN A 23 -9.81 7.95 -3.39
N PHE A 24 -8.76 7.41 -4.01
CA PHE A 24 -8.86 6.28 -4.92
C PHE A 24 -9.25 4.96 -4.22
N LEU A 25 -8.89 4.80 -2.95
CA LEU A 25 -9.12 3.59 -2.16
C LEU A 25 -10.58 3.14 -2.12
N ASP A 26 -11.53 4.06 -1.94
CA ASP A 26 -12.95 3.69 -1.88
C ASP A 26 -13.46 3.10 -3.20
N PHE A 27 -13.02 3.67 -4.31
CA PHE A 27 -13.35 3.15 -5.63
C PHE A 27 -12.74 1.76 -5.84
N ALA A 28 -11.46 1.60 -5.49
CA ALA A 28 -10.76 0.33 -5.61
C ALA A 28 -11.40 -0.75 -4.73
N ASN A 29 -11.76 -0.42 -3.49
CA ASN A 29 -12.40 -1.35 -2.57
C ASN A 29 -13.77 -1.83 -3.08
N ASN A 30 -14.60 -0.93 -3.59
CA ASN A 30 -15.90 -1.31 -4.14
C ASN A 30 -15.76 -2.27 -5.33
N LYS A 31 -14.78 -2.04 -6.22
CA LYS A 31 -14.53 -2.94 -7.35
C LYS A 31 -13.95 -4.28 -6.91
N LEU A 32 -13.03 -4.29 -5.95
CA LEU A 32 -12.46 -5.51 -5.39
C LEU A 32 -13.54 -6.38 -4.72
N GLN A 33 -14.47 -5.78 -4.00
CA GLN A 33 -15.60 -6.48 -3.38
C GLN A 33 -16.51 -7.15 -4.41
N ASN A 34 -16.75 -6.49 -5.55
CA ASN A 34 -17.55 -7.04 -6.65
C ASN A 34 -16.79 -8.03 -7.55
N HIS A 35 -15.56 -8.43 -7.16
CA HIS A 35 -14.66 -9.27 -7.98
C HIS A 35 -14.33 -8.68 -9.36
N GLU A 36 -14.49 -7.37 -9.56
CA GLU A 36 -14.18 -6.68 -10.79
C GLU A 36 -12.69 -6.27 -10.85
N HIS A 37 -12.20 -6.00 -12.06
CA HIS A 37 -10.86 -5.46 -12.24
C HIS A 37 -10.85 -3.96 -11.90
N VAL A 38 -9.94 -3.55 -11.01
CA VAL A 38 -9.81 -2.13 -10.60
C VAL A 38 -9.36 -1.26 -11.78
N ILE A 39 -8.43 -1.78 -12.59
CA ILE A 39 -7.91 -1.08 -13.77
C ILE A 39 -8.47 -1.77 -15.02
N CYS A 40 -9.44 -1.14 -15.67
CA CYS A 40 -10.03 -1.57 -16.94
C CYS A 40 -9.92 -0.45 -17.98
N LYS A 41 -10.23 -0.77 -19.25
CA LYS A 41 -10.15 0.22 -20.35
C LYS A 41 -11.05 1.44 -20.13
N GLU A 42 -12.12 1.28 -19.38
CA GLU A 42 -13.11 2.32 -19.08
C GLU A 42 -12.90 3.00 -17.73
N PHE A 43 -11.73 2.77 -17.11
CA PHE A 43 -11.38 3.29 -15.79
C PHE A 43 -11.68 4.79 -15.61
N PHE A 44 -11.26 5.62 -16.54
CA PHE A 44 -11.48 7.07 -16.45
C PHE A 44 -12.97 7.45 -16.58
N ASN A 45 -13.71 6.75 -17.43
CA ASN A 45 -15.14 7.02 -17.61
C ASN A 45 -15.97 6.61 -16.40
N GLU A 46 -15.54 5.60 -15.66
CA GLU A 46 -16.23 5.14 -14.46
C GLU A 46 -15.79 5.88 -13.20
N TYR A 47 -14.48 6.19 -13.08
CA TYR A 47 -13.94 6.84 -11.91
C TYR A 47 -14.39 8.30 -11.77
N ILE A 48 -14.29 9.10 -12.86
CA ILE A 48 -14.57 10.54 -12.83
C ILE A 48 -16.01 10.85 -12.36
N PRO A 49 -17.08 10.25 -12.91
CA PRO A 49 -18.45 10.56 -12.49
C PRO A 49 -18.81 10.02 -11.11
N ASN A 50 -18.10 9.00 -10.61
CA ASN A 50 -18.38 8.32 -9.35
C ASN A 50 -17.47 8.76 -8.19
N ILE A 51 -16.76 9.86 -8.32
CA ILE A 51 -15.89 10.37 -7.25
C ILE A 51 -16.75 10.76 -6.03
N LYS A 52 -16.76 9.90 -5.02
CA LYS A 52 -17.26 10.23 -3.68
C LYS A 52 -16.07 10.51 -2.78
N ILE A 53 -15.98 11.72 -2.26
CA ILE A 53 -14.89 12.09 -1.35
C ILE A 53 -15.16 11.49 0.03
N ASN A 54 -14.39 10.49 0.40
CA ASN A 54 -14.40 9.95 1.75
C ASN A 54 -13.27 10.60 2.57
N PHE A 55 -13.58 11.69 3.25
CA PHE A 55 -12.61 12.45 4.04
C PHE A 55 -11.83 11.59 5.03
N ARG A 56 -12.44 10.55 5.59
CA ARG A 56 -11.77 9.65 6.54
C ARG A 56 -10.60 8.93 5.89
N ASN A 57 -10.78 8.32 4.73
CA ASN A 57 -9.74 7.58 4.04
C ASN A 57 -8.65 8.51 3.47
N VAL A 58 -9.04 9.69 3.02
CA VAL A 58 -8.11 10.74 2.56
C VAL A 58 -7.18 11.18 3.69
N ILE A 59 -7.73 11.50 4.87
CA ILE A 59 -6.94 11.95 6.02
C ILE A 59 -6.04 10.81 6.54
N VAL A 60 -6.59 9.61 6.67
CA VAL A 60 -5.83 8.43 7.16
C VAL A 60 -4.65 8.13 6.26
N MET A 61 -4.85 8.08 4.94
CA MET A 61 -3.76 7.81 4.00
C MET A 61 -2.72 8.92 3.95
N GLY A 62 -3.15 10.19 4.00
CA GLY A 62 -2.24 11.33 4.10
C GLY A 62 -1.38 11.25 5.36
N ALA A 63 -1.97 10.93 6.52
CA ALA A 63 -1.25 10.77 7.77
C ALA A 63 -0.27 9.58 7.74
N ILE A 64 -0.68 8.44 7.18
CA ILE A 64 0.20 7.26 7.01
C ILE A 64 1.41 7.61 6.14
N TYR A 65 1.22 8.31 5.01
CA TYR A 65 2.30 8.67 4.10
C TYR A 65 3.32 9.63 4.75
N VAL A 66 2.83 10.61 5.50
CA VAL A 66 3.69 11.52 6.27
C VAL A 66 4.45 10.77 7.36
N ALA A 67 3.79 9.87 8.08
CA ALA A 67 4.42 9.04 9.11
C ALA A 67 5.49 8.11 8.51
N LEU A 68 5.24 7.48 7.36
CA LEU A 68 6.22 6.65 6.68
C LEU A 68 7.47 7.44 6.29
N LEU A 69 7.31 8.66 5.76
CA LEU A 69 8.45 9.52 5.46
C LEU A 69 9.22 9.91 6.73
N TYR A 70 8.51 10.18 7.83
CA TYR A 70 9.14 10.57 9.10
C TYR A 70 9.98 9.44 9.71
N PHE A 71 9.46 8.19 9.71
CA PHE A 71 10.13 7.05 10.34
C PHE A 71 11.19 6.37 9.47
N ILE A 72 10.98 6.31 8.16
CA ILE A 72 11.86 5.58 7.23
C ILE A 72 12.89 6.51 6.59
N GLY A 73 12.55 7.80 6.44
CA GLY A 73 13.37 8.75 5.71
C GLY A 73 13.33 8.51 4.19
N TRP A 74 14.17 9.24 3.46
CA TRP A 74 14.24 9.14 2.00
C TRP A 74 15.11 7.94 1.57
N ASN A 75 14.48 6.79 1.39
CA ASN A 75 15.16 5.53 1.06
C ASN A 75 14.31 4.68 0.08
N VAL A 76 14.93 3.70 -0.59
CA VAL A 76 14.23 2.72 -1.45
C VAL A 76 13.12 1.98 -0.68
N ASN A 77 13.33 1.73 0.60
CA ASN A 77 12.30 1.15 1.47
C ASN A 77 11.03 2.03 1.58
N LEU A 78 11.17 3.35 1.51
CA LEU A 78 10.03 4.26 1.53
C LEU A 78 9.08 3.96 0.36
N ILE A 79 9.62 3.83 -0.87
CA ILE A 79 8.82 3.54 -2.07
C ILE A 79 8.03 2.24 -1.89
N LYS A 80 8.69 1.19 -1.37
CA LYS A 80 8.04 -0.09 -1.07
C LYS A 80 6.83 0.11 -0.14
N TYR A 81 7.00 0.82 0.96
CA TYR A 81 5.92 1.00 1.93
C TYR A 81 4.84 1.97 1.44
N LEU A 82 5.17 2.96 0.59
CA LEU A 82 4.17 3.82 -0.04
C LEU A 82 3.26 3.02 -1.00
N ILE A 83 3.79 1.98 -1.67
CA ILE A 83 2.98 1.12 -2.54
C ILE A 83 2.18 0.09 -1.73
N LEU A 84 2.77 -0.47 -0.67
CA LEU A 84 2.11 -1.50 0.14
C LEU A 84 1.05 -0.93 1.10
N SER A 85 1.25 0.29 1.62
CA SER A 85 0.33 0.87 2.61
C SER A 85 -1.13 0.99 2.13
N PRO A 86 -1.45 1.45 0.90
CA PRO A 86 -2.83 1.48 0.44
C PRO A 86 -3.44 0.08 0.31
N MET A 87 -2.65 -0.91 -0.07
CA MET A 87 -3.12 -2.30 -0.16
C MET A 87 -3.46 -2.88 1.22
N PHE A 88 -2.63 -2.62 2.24
CA PHE A 88 -2.92 -3.01 3.61
C PHE A 88 -4.14 -2.29 4.18
N VAL A 89 -4.28 -0.98 3.91
CA VAL A 89 -5.46 -0.22 4.35
C VAL A 89 -6.72 -0.73 3.64
N SER A 90 -6.64 -1.08 2.34
CA SER A 90 -7.73 -1.74 1.61
C SER A 90 -8.12 -3.07 2.25
N ALA A 91 -7.14 -3.94 2.51
CA ALA A 91 -7.36 -5.22 3.15
C ALA A 91 -8.06 -5.05 4.51
N PHE A 92 -7.58 -4.11 5.34
CA PHE A 92 -8.18 -3.80 6.63
C PHE A 92 -9.64 -3.30 6.51
N ILE A 93 -9.92 -2.41 5.55
CA ILE A 93 -11.28 -1.87 5.35
C ILE A 93 -12.24 -2.96 4.88
N ILE A 94 -11.80 -3.83 3.96
CA ILE A 94 -12.62 -4.92 3.42
C ILE A 94 -12.87 -5.97 4.51
N ASP A 95 -11.82 -6.37 5.24
CA ASP A 95 -11.94 -7.33 6.33
C ASP A 95 -12.89 -6.83 7.45
N TYR A 96 -12.80 -5.55 7.80
CA TYR A 96 -13.70 -4.95 8.79
C TYR A 96 -15.17 -4.96 8.34
N ARG A 97 -15.45 -4.88 7.03
CA ARG A 97 -16.82 -4.86 6.49
C ARG A 97 -17.39 -6.25 6.25
N GLU A 98 -16.59 -7.14 5.66
CA GLU A 98 -17.05 -8.41 5.10
C GLU A 98 -16.43 -9.65 5.76
N GLN A 99 -15.38 -9.44 6.57
CA GLN A 99 -14.59 -10.53 7.20
C GLN A 99 -14.02 -11.53 6.20
N ILE A 100 -13.83 -11.10 4.96
CA ILE A 100 -13.25 -11.90 3.88
C ILE A 100 -12.32 -10.99 3.08
N ILE A 101 -11.04 -11.36 3.01
CA ILE A 101 -10.04 -10.64 2.20
C ILE A 101 -10.04 -11.22 0.78
N PRO A 102 -10.21 -10.41 -0.29
CA PRO A 102 -10.18 -10.89 -1.66
C PRO A 102 -8.81 -11.50 -2.01
N ASP A 103 -8.80 -12.70 -2.60
CA ASP A 103 -7.59 -13.42 -3.02
C ASP A 103 -6.70 -12.57 -3.94
N ARG A 104 -7.32 -11.78 -4.82
CA ARG A 104 -6.59 -10.87 -5.73
C ARG A 104 -5.76 -9.84 -4.99
N LEU A 105 -6.29 -9.28 -3.89
CA LEU A 105 -5.59 -8.29 -3.09
C LEU A 105 -4.39 -8.93 -2.37
N THR A 106 -4.60 -10.10 -1.78
CA THR A 106 -3.55 -10.87 -1.11
C THR A 106 -2.44 -11.25 -2.08
N LEU A 107 -2.81 -11.73 -3.28
CA LEU A 107 -1.86 -12.09 -4.32
C LEU A 107 -1.05 -10.89 -4.80
N THR A 108 -1.69 -9.72 -5.00
CA THR A 108 -1.00 -8.49 -5.41
C THR A 108 -0.02 -8.00 -4.34
N ILE A 109 -0.39 -8.08 -3.04
CA ILE A 109 0.52 -7.75 -1.94
C ILE A 109 1.75 -8.67 -1.97
N PHE A 110 1.53 -9.97 -2.19
CA PHE A 110 2.58 -10.97 -2.30
C PHE A 110 3.51 -10.69 -3.49
N GLU A 111 2.96 -10.42 -4.68
CA GLU A 111 3.73 -10.10 -5.89
C GLU A 111 4.60 -8.85 -5.69
N VAL A 112 4.03 -7.77 -5.15
CA VAL A 112 4.78 -6.55 -4.83
C VAL A 112 5.89 -6.84 -3.83
N GLY A 113 5.60 -7.61 -2.79
CA GLY A 113 6.59 -8.06 -1.81
C GLY A 113 7.76 -8.82 -2.45
N CYS A 114 7.46 -9.78 -3.35
CA CYS A 114 8.47 -10.53 -4.10
C CYS A 114 9.33 -9.62 -4.98
N VAL A 115 8.72 -8.73 -5.75
CA VAL A 115 9.46 -7.79 -6.62
C VAL A 115 10.47 -6.98 -5.82
N PHE A 116 10.05 -6.39 -4.68
CA PHE A 116 10.96 -5.64 -3.82
C PHE A 116 12.02 -6.52 -3.13
N ALA A 117 11.71 -7.78 -2.80
CA ALA A 117 12.69 -8.72 -2.28
C ALA A 117 13.77 -9.02 -3.32
N PHE A 118 13.41 -9.22 -4.59
CA PHE A 118 14.37 -9.39 -5.68
C PHE A 118 15.22 -8.13 -5.91
N ILE A 119 14.62 -6.94 -6.01
CA ILE A 119 15.34 -5.69 -6.19
C ILE A 119 16.40 -5.49 -5.09
N GLN A 120 16.06 -5.78 -3.84
CA GLN A 120 16.99 -5.65 -2.72
C GLN A 120 17.99 -6.82 -2.66
N GLY A 121 17.62 -8.00 -3.15
CA GLY A 121 18.48 -9.16 -3.25
C GLY A 121 19.66 -8.97 -4.21
N PHE A 122 19.47 -8.19 -5.28
CA PHE A 122 20.57 -7.79 -6.18
C PHE A 122 21.64 -6.94 -5.47
N ALA A 123 21.28 -6.21 -4.42
CA ALA A 123 22.22 -5.40 -3.63
C ALA A 123 23.06 -6.25 -2.65
N SER A 124 22.45 -7.30 -2.06
CA SER A 124 23.17 -8.28 -1.22
C SER A 124 22.38 -9.58 -1.10
N ILE A 125 23.09 -10.70 -1.29
CA ILE A 125 22.48 -12.04 -1.27
C ILE A 125 21.97 -12.40 0.14
N ASN A 126 22.61 -11.91 1.18
CA ASN A 126 22.21 -12.12 2.58
C ASN A 126 20.84 -11.49 2.88
N LEU A 127 20.57 -10.29 2.35
CA LEU A 127 19.25 -9.65 2.48
C LEU A 127 18.14 -10.43 1.78
N PHE A 128 18.47 -11.11 0.69
CA PHE A 128 17.50 -11.97 0.00
C PHE A 128 17.12 -13.17 0.85
N TYR A 129 18.11 -13.85 1.45
CA TYR A 129 17.87 -14.99 2.35
C TYR A 129 17.05 -14.59 3.58
N ASP A 130 17.36 -13.47 4.22
CA ASP A 130 16.62 -12.98 5.38
C ASP A 130 15.14 -12.72 5.07
N LYS A 131 14.85 -12.18 3.89
CA LYS A 131 13.48 -11.94 3.45
C LYS A 131 12.73 -13.22 3.10
N LEU A 132 13.41 -14.15 2.47
CA LEU A 132 12.86 -15.46 2.12
C LEU A 132 12.54 -16.26 3.39
N LEU A 133 13.43 -16.24 4.38
CA LEU A 133 13.18 -16.83 5.70
C LEU A 133 12.01 -16.16 6.41
N GLY A 134 11.91 -14.83 6.38
CA GLY A 134 10.78 -14.10 6.95
C GLY A 134 9.45 -14.47 6.31
N MET A 135 9.43 -14.63 4.99
CA MET A 135 8.24 -15.07 4.25
C MET A 135 7.83 -16.51 4.62
N CYS A 136 8.79 -17.44 4.71
CA CYS A 136 8.53 -18.81 5.11
C CYS A 136 8.05 -18.89 6.57
N ALA A 137 8.66 -18.13 7.47
CA ALA A 137 8.25 -18.07 8.87
C ALA A 137 6.83 -17.50 9.02
N GLY A 138 6.51 -16.42 8.31
CA GLY A 138 5.17 -15.83 8.30
C GLY A 138 4.12 -16.82 7.78
N ALA A 139 4.37 -17.46 6.64
CA ALA A 139 3.47 -18.46 6.08
C ALA A 139 3.30 -19.66 7.03
N GLY A 140 4.38 -20.11 7.67
CA GLY A 140 4.34 -21.21 8.64
C GLY A 140 3.46 -20.91 9.85
N ILE A 141 3.53 -19.68 10.39
CA ILE A 141 2.68 -19.25 11.50
C ILE A 141 1.21 -19.24 11.08
N PHE A 142 0.89 -18.71 9.89
CA PHE A 142 -0.50 -18.69 9.39
C PHE A 142 -1.06 -20.08 9.09
N MET A 143 -0.21 -21.09 8.80
CA MET A 143 -0.67 -22.47 8.63
C MET A 143 -0.94 -23.21 9.96
N LEU A 144 -0.42 -22.67 11.08
CA LEU A 144 -0.60 -23.27 12.40
C LEU A 144 -1.82 -22.71 13.17
N ILE A 145 -2.42 -21.62 12.70
CA ILE A 145 -3.63 -20.99 13.26
C ILE A 145 -4.85 -21.46 12.48
#